data_3594dd8d2966674835c24294e4d09a88
#
_entry.id   3594dd8d2966674835c24294e4d09a88
#
_cell.length_a   1.000
_cell.length_b   1.000
_cell.length_c   1.000
_cell.angle_alpha   90.00
_cell.angle_beta   90.00
_cell.angle_gamma   90.00
#
_symmetry.space_group_name_H-M   'P 1'
#
loop_
_entity.id
_entity.type
_entity.pdbx_description
1 polymer ?
#
loop_
_entity_poly.entity_id
_entity_poly.type
_entity_poly.pdbx_seq_one_letter_code
_entity_poly.pdbx_strand_id
1 'polypeptide(L)'
;MRYYLIAGEPSGDLHGANLMKGLKAHDPEAKFRFWGGDKMAGVGGSGNLAKHYKETSFFGIVEVIKNLRTIRRQMKECRQDVEAFAPDVLILVDYPGFNMKMARWAKEHGIRVFYYIAPKVWACLLYTSDA
;
A
#
# COMPACT_ATOMS: atom_id res chain seq x y z
N MET A 1 -17.64 -0.53 4.30
CA MET A 1 -16.67 -1.57 3.94
C MET A 1 -15.34 -1.36 4.67
N ARG A 2 -14.56 -2.39 4.76
CA ARG A 2 -13.26 -2.38 5.42
C ARG A 2 -12.16 -2.40 4.35
N TYR A 3 -11.31 -1.39 4.37
CA TYR A 3 -10.24 -1.22 3.38
C TYR A 3 -8.88 -1.27 4.05
N TYR A 4 -7.98 -2.06 3.50
CA TYR A 4 -6.58 -2.06 3.91
C TYR A 4 -5.73 -1.55 2.75
N LEU A 5 -4.94 -0.49 2.98
CA LEU A 5 -4.13 0.13 1.94
C LEU A 5 -2.64 -0.01 2.29
N ILE A 6 -1.82 -0.24 1.28
CA ILE A 6 -0.37 -0.32 1.46
C ILE A 6 0.33 0.62 0.48
N ALA A 7 1.00 1.63 1.02
CA ALA A 7 1.87 2.55 0.29
C ALA A 7 3.22 2.58 1.00
N GLY A 8 4.30 2.56 0.24
CA GLY A 8 5.66 2.45 0.78
C GLY A 8 6.56 3.66 0.55
N GLU A 9 6.02 4.74 -0.03
CA GLU A 9 6.81 5.93 -0.39
C GLU A 9 5.94 7.19 -0.30
N PRO A 10 6.57 8.39 -0.27
CA PRO A 10 5.84 9.66 -0.17
C PRO A 10 4.79 9.86 -1.26
N SER A 11 5.10 9.50 -2.51
CA SER A 11 4.15 9.61 -3.63
C SER A 11 2.95 8.70 -3.42
N GLY A 12 3.19 7.49 -2.93
CA GLY A 12 2.12 6.54 -2.60
C GLY A 12 1.25 7.02 -1.45
N ASP A 13 1.83 7.69 -0.47
CA ASP A 13 1.08 8.30 0.63
C ASP A 13 0.11 9.37 0.10
N LEU A 14 0.55 10.22 -0.82
CA LEU A 14 -0.31 11.21 -1.44
C LEU A 14 -1.45 10.56 -2.21
N HIS A 15 -1.14 9.59 -3.08
CA HIS A 15 -2.15 8.90 -3.88
C HIS A 15 -3.11 8.09 -3.01
N GLY A 16 -2.58 7.42 -1.99
CA GLY A 16 -3.37 6.68 -1.03
C GLY A 16 -4.35 7.57 -0.27
N ALA A 17 -3.88 8.74 0.18
CA ALA A 17 -4.72 9.71 0.87
C ALA A 17 -5.86 10.20 -0.02
N ASN A 18 -5.57 10.52 -1.28
CA ASN A 18 -6.59 10.96 -2.24
C ASN A 18 -7.60 9.85 -2.52
N LEU A 19 -7.14 8.62 -2.66
CA LEU A 19 -8.02 7.47 -2.85
C LEU A 19 -8.93 7.26 -1.64
N MET A 20 -8.39 7.37 -0.44
CA MET A 20 -9.17 7.25 0.80
C MET A 20 -10.25 8.33 0.91
N LYS A 21 -9.94 9.56 0.49
CA LYS A 21 -10.93 10.64 0.45
C LYS A 21 -12.10 10.28 -0.46
N GLY A 22 -11.81 9.74 -1.65
CA GLY A 22 -12.83 9.29 -2.58
C GLY A 22 -13.67 8.14 -2.02
N LEU A 23 -13.03 7.19 -1.38
CA LEU A 23 -13.73 6.06 -0.75
C LEU A 23 -14.65 6.52 0.37
N LYS A 24 -14.22 7.45 1.20
CA LYS A 24 -15.06 8.02 2.27
C LYS A 24 -16.26 8.77 1.72
N ALA A 25 -16.10 9.45 0.60
CA ALA A 25 -17.20 10.18 -0.05
C ALA A 25 -18.29 9.23 -0.56
N HIS A 26 -17.91 8.06 -1.05
CA HIS A 26 -18.84 7.06 -1.58
C HIS A 26 -19.28 6.03 -0.53
N ASP A 27 -18.52 5.87 0.54
CA ASP A 27 -18.80 4.92 1.61
C ASP A 27 -18.57 5.63 2.96
N PRO A 28 -19.57 6.34 3.49
CA PRO A 28 -19.42 7.07 4.75
C PRO A 28 -19.07 6.19 5.95
N GLU A 29 -19.35 4.90 5.88
CA GLU A 29 -19.02 3.93 6.94
C GLU A 29 -17.70 3.21 6.70
N ALA A 30 -16.89 3.68 5.75
CA ALA A 30 -15.60 3.09 5.43
C ALA A 30 -14.67 3.05 6.64
N LYS A 31 -14.08 1.89 6.87
CA LYS A 31 -13.06 1.69 7.90
C LYS A 31 -11.73 1.43 7.22
N PHE A 32 -10.70 2.12 7.67
CA PHE A 32 -9.38 2.05 7.06
C PHE A 32 -8.34 1.56 8.05
N ARG A 33 -7.44 0.74 7.55
CA ARG A 33 -6.16 0.46 8.18
C ARG A 33 -5.12 0.45 7.08
N PHE A 34 -3.91 0.96 7.34
CA PHE A 34 -2.99 1.21 6.24
C PHE A 34 -1.54 1.28 6.68
N TRP A 35 -0.68 0.98 5.72
CA TRP A 35 0.72 1.33 5.70
C TRP A 35 0.86 2.55 4.78
N GLY A 36 1.44 3.61 5.25
CA GLY A 36 1.58 4.84 4.48
C GLY A 36 2.30 5.90 5.26
N GLY A 37 1.82 7.12 5.21
CA GLY A 37 2.44 8.24 5.86
C GLY A 37 1.45 9.21 6.48
N ASP A 38 1.93 10.44 6.69
CA ASP A 38 1.18 11.47 7.40
C ASP A 38 -0.08 11.91 6.64
N LYS A 39 -0.04 11.90 5.31
CA LYS A 39 -1.20 12.31 4.49
C LYS A 39 -2.33 11.29 4.60
N MET A 40 -2.02 10.02 4.51
CA MET A 40 -3.01 8.96 4.71
C MET A 40 -3.54 8.99 6.16
N ALA A 41 -2.66 9.22 7.14
CA ALA A 41 -3.05 9.34 8.53
C ALA A 41 -4.00 10.51 8.77
N GLY A 42 -3.82 11.61 8.04
CA GLY A 42 -4.71 12.77 8.11
C GLY A 42 -6.12 12.49 7.60
N VAL A 43 -6.29 11.52 6.70
CA VAL A 43 -7.59 11.12 6.16
C VAL A 43 -8.20 9.96 6.94
N GLY A 44 -7.41 8.93 7.20
CA GLY A 44 -7.88 7.68 7.80
C GLY A 44 -7.75 7.60 9.32
N GLY A 45 -7.07 8.55 9.93
CA GLY A 45 -6.82 8.57 11.37
C GLY A 45 -5.47 7.96 11.72
N SER A 46 -4.70 8.65 12.57
CA SER A 46 -3.36 8.21 12.97
C SER A 46 -3.37 6.88 13.73
N GLY A 47 -4.46 6.58 14.44
CA GLY A 47 -4.62 5.31 15.13
C GLY A 47 -4.78 4.10 14.20
N ASN A 48 -5.08 4.35 12.94
CA ASN A 48 -5.25 3.32 11.91
C ASN A 48 -4.00 3.13 11.03
N LEU A 49 -2.97 3.92 11.27
CA LEU A 49 -1.67 3.78 10.62
C LEU A 49 -0.90 2.63 11.28
N ALA A 50 -0.81 1.51 10.60
CA ALA A 50 -0.10 0.34 11.12
C ALA A 50 1.42 0.48 11.02
N LYS A 51 1.90 1.09 9.94
CA LYS A 51 3.33 1.29 9.71
C LYS A 51 3.55 2.51 8.84
N HIS A 52 4.48 3.39 9.25
CA HIS A 52 4.86 4.55 8.46
C HIS A 52 5.94 4.15 7.44
N TYR A 53 5.90 4.71 6.22
CA TYR A 53 6.87 4.36 5.17
C TYR A 53 8.32 4.67 5.56
N LYS A 54 8.55 5.60 6.49
CA LYS A 54 9.89 5.90 6.99
C LYS A 54 10.51 4.71 7.74
N GLU A 55 9.68 3.84 8.31
CA GLU A 55 10.14 2.64 9.01
C GLU A 55 10.46 1.50 8.05
N THR A 56 9.98 1.57 6.81
CA THR A 56 10.11 0.50 5.82
C THR A 56 10.99 0.90 4.63
N SER A 57 11.40 2.17 4.54
CA SER A 57 12.25 2.65 3.45
C SER A 57 13.70 2.24 3.65
N PHE A 58 14.29 1.67 2.61
CA PHE A 58 15.69 1.30 2.58
C PHE A 58 16.40 2.14 1.53
N PHE A 59 17.52 2.75 1.94
CA PHE A 59 18.30 3.64 1.09
C PHE A 59 19.45 2.87 0.45
N GLY A 60 19.30 2.54 -0.85
CA GLY A 60 20.34 1.89 -1.62
C GLY A 60 20.26 0.36 -1.61
N ILE A 61 20.84 -0.21 -2.65
CA ILE A 61 20.80 -1.66 -2.93
C ILE A 61 21.53 -2.45 -1.83
N VAL A 62 22.64 -1.90 -1.32
CA VAL A 62 23.44 -2.57 -0.29
C VAL A 62 22.64 -2.76 1.00
N GLU A 63 21.86 -1.76 1.37
CA GLU A 63 21.03 -1.82 2.57
C GLU A 63 19.87 -2.81 2.39
N VAL A 64 19.28 -2.86 1.20
CA VAL A 64 18.24 -3.84 0.88
C VAL A 64 18.79 -5.25 1.03
N ILE A 65 19.97 -5.52 0.50
CA ILE A 65 20.60 -6.84 0.60
C ILE A 65 20.90 -7.21 2.07
N LYS A 66 21.45 -6.27 2.84
CA LYS A 66 21.74 -6.48 4.25
C LYS A 66 20.49 -6.68 5.10
N ASN A 67 19.36 -6.17 4.65
CA ASN A 67 18.12 -6.16 5.42
C ASN A 67 17.05 -7.12 4.90
N LEU A 68 17.45 -8.16 4.14
CA LEU A 68 16.50 -9.15 3.61
C LEU A 68 15.65 -9.80 4.71
N ARG A 69 16.25 -10.10 5.85
CA ARG A 69 15.51 -10.67 7.00
C ARG A 69 14.48 -9.68 7.53
N THR A 70 14.85 -8.40 7.60
CA THR A 70 13.96 -7.32 8.04
C THR A 70 12.79 -7.18 7.08
N ILE A 71 13.05 -7.23 5.77
CA ILE A 71 12.00 -7.16 4.74
C ILE A 71 11.03 -8.33 4.88
N ARG A 72 11.53 -9.55 5.07
CA ARG A 72 10.69 -10.73 5.29
C ARG A 72 9.85 -10.62 6.54
N ARG A 73 10.42 -10.10 7.62
CA ARG A 73 9.70 -9.87 8.87
C ARG A 73 8.60 -8.83 8.68
N GLN A 74 8.88 -7.74 7.99
CA GLN A 74 7.88 -6.70 7.69
C GLN A 74 6.75 -7.26 6.82
N MET A 75 7.09 -8.10 5.85
CA MET A 75 6.10 -8.78 5.02
C MET A 75 5.18 -9.66 5.87
N LYS A 76 5.76 -10.42 6.79
CA LYS A 76 5.01 -11.28 7.70
C LYS A 76 4.12 -10.46 8.63
N GLU A 77 4.65 -9.38 9.19
CA GLU A 77 3.88 -8.45 10.04
C GLU A 77 2.69 -7.87 9.27
N CYS A 78 2.91 -7.46 8.03
CA CYS A 78 1.87 -6.90 7.18
C CYS A 78 0.76 -7.93 6.93
N ARG A 79 1.14 -9.15 6.57
CA ARG A 79 0.17 -10.23 6.33
C ARG A 79 -0.67 -10.52 7.56
N GLN A 80 -0.02 -10.60 8.71
CA GLN A 80 -0.72 -10.83 9.98
C GLN A 80 -1.69 -9.70 10.31
N ASP A 81 -1.27 -8.46 10.08
CA ASP A 81 -2.10 -7.30 10.34
C ASP A 81 -3.30 -7.24 9.39
N VAL A 82 -3.09 -7.57 8.12
CA VAL A 82 -4.18 -7.66 7.12
C VAL A 82 -5.19 -8.74 7.55
N GLU A 83 -4.71 -9.91 7.94
CA GLU A 83 -5.60 -11.00 8.40
C GLU A 83 -6.40 -10.58 9.63
N ALA A 84 -5.75 -9.93 10.61
CA ALA A 84 -6.41 -9.48 11.82
C ALA A 84 -7.47 -8.41 11.54
N PHE A 85 -7.20 -7.51 10.59
CA PHE A 85 -8.16 -6.49 10.19
C PHE A 85 -9.33 -7.08 9.40
N ALA A 86 -9.11 -8.16 8.68
CA ALA A 86 -10.10 -8.82 7.83
C ALA A 86 -10.77 -7.84 6.84
N PRO A 87 -10.00 -7.26 5.91
CA PRO A 87 -10.54 -6.28 4.98
C PRO A 87 -11.48 -6.90 3.95
N ASP A 88 -12.41 -6.10 3.46
CA ASP A 88 -13.22 -6.47 2.29
C ASP A 88 -12.40 -6.34 1.00
N VAL A 89 -11.46 -5.39 0.98
CA VAL A 89 -10.56 -5.21 -0.15
C VAL A 89 -9.20 -4.72 0.33
N LEU A 90 -8.14 -5.26 -0.27
CA LEU A 90 -6.77 -4.83 -0.08
C LEU A 90 -6.39 -3.94 -1.26
N ILE A 91 -6.05 -2.69 -0.97
CA ILE A 91 -5.66 -1.71 -1.98
C ILE A 91 -4.16 -1.49 -1.91
N LEU A 92 -3.47 -1.77 -3.00
CA LEU A 92 -2.03 -1.65 -3.11
C LEU A 92 -1.69 -0.44 -3.97
N VAL A 93 -0.88 0.47 -3.43
CA VAL A 93 -0.55 1.74 -4.09
C VAL A 93 0.93 1.72 -4.46
N ASP A 94 1.25 1.63 -5.74
CA ASP A 94 2.62 1.53 -6.26
C ASP A 94 3.46 0.49 -5.49
N TYR A 95 4.71 0.79 -5.19
CA TYR A 95 5.60 -0.05 -4.36
C TYR A 95 5.69 -1.50 -4.86
N PRO A 96 6.12 -1.71 -6.13
CA PRO A 96 5.90 -2.96 -6.83
C PRO A 96 6.58 -4.18 -6.19
N GLY A 97 7.80 -4.04 -5.68
CA GLY A 97 8.51 -5.17 -5.09
C GLY A 97 7.77 -5.82 -3.93
N PHE A 98 7.30 -5.00 -3.02
CA PHE A 98 6.55 -5.46 -1.84
C PHE A 98 5.10 -5.81 -2.20
N ASN A 99 4.44 -4.90 -2.91
CA ASN A 99 3.01 -5.02 -3.18
C ASN A 99 2.66 -6.17 -4.14
N MET A 100 3.53 -6.51 -5.07
CA MET A 100 3.32 -7.68 -5.93
C MET A 100 3.26 -8.97 -5.12
N LYS A 101 4.12 -9.11 -4.13
CA LYS A 101 4.13 -10.27 -3.23
C LYS A 101 2.89 -10.28 -2.35
N MET A 102 2.48 -9.11 -1.86
CA MET A 102 1.25 -8.99 -1.07
C MET A 102 0.01 -9.33 -1.89
N ALA A 103 -0.03 -8.91 -3.15
CA ALA A 103 -1.14 -9.22 -4.05
C ALA A 103 -1.28 -10.72 -4.27
N ARG A 104 -0.17 -11.40 -4.50
CA ARG A 104 -0.16 -12.85 -4.70
C ARG A 104 -0.65 -13.59 -3.45
N TRP A 105 -0.12 -13.21 -2.29
CA TRP A 105 -0.51 -13.79 -1.02
C TRP A 105 -2.02 -13.58 -0.76
N ALA A 106 -2.50 -12.36 -0.94
CA ALA A 106 -3.90 -12.01 -0.70
C ALA A 106 -4.83 -12.81 -1.62
N LYS A 107 -4.46 -12.94 -2.89
CA LYS A 107 -5.23 -13.72 -3.86
C LYS A 107 -5.33 -15.20 -3.45
N GLU A 108 -4.24 -15.77 -2.97
CA GLU A 108 -4.21 -17.15 -2.47
C GLU A 108 -5.08 -17.34 -1.23
N HIS A 109 -5.31 -16.27 -0.47
CA HIS A 109 -6.13 -16.29 0.75
C HIS A 109 -7.55 -15.77 0.53
N GLY A 110 -7.97 -15.61 -0.72
CA GLY A 110 -9.33 -15.20 -1.04
C GLY A 110 -9.64 -13.74 -0.74
N ILE A 111 -8.64 -12.90 -0.57
CA ILE A 111 -8.80 -11.47 -0.32
C ILE A 111 -8.86 -10.74 -1.65
N ARG A 112 -9.88 -9.90 -1.82
CA ARG A 112 -10.01 -9.08 -3.04
C ARG A 112 -8.93 -8.01 -3.08
N VAL A 113 -8.24 -7.89 -4.23
CA VAL A 113 -7.12 -6.97 -4.40
C VAL A 113 -7.44 -5.94 -5.47
N PHE A 114 -7.12 -4.68 -5.18
CA PHE A 114 -7.12 -3.59 -6.13
C PHE A 114 -5.71 -2.99 -6.16
N TYR A 115 -5.07 -2.97 -7.33
CA TYR A 115 -3.72 -2.43 -7.47
C TYR A 115 -3.78 -1.10 -8.20
N TYR A 116 -3.39 -0.03 -7.49
CA TYR A 116 -3.32 1.32 -8.04
C TYR A 116 -1.88 1.66 -8.40
N ILE A 117 -1.63 1.93 -9.68
CA ILE A 117 -0.32 2.35 -10.17
C ILE A 117 -0.43 3.78 -10.67
N ALA A 118 0.29 4.69 -10.02
CA ALA A 118 0.28 6.09 -10.40
C ALA A 118 0.98 6.28 -11.76
N PRO A 119 0.46 7.17 -12.64
CA PRO A 119 1.13 7.48 -13.89
C PRO A 119 2.51 8.07 -13.63
N LYS A 120 3.52 7.54 -14.32
CA LYS A 120 4.90 8.02 -14.28
C LYS A 120 5.36 8.33 -15.68
N VAL A 121 6.48 9.05 -15.81
CA VAL A 121 7.00 9.47 -17.11
C VAL A 121 7.18 8.27 -18.06
N TRP A 122 7.71 7.16 -17.55
CA TRP A 122 7.90 5.96 -18.36
C TRP A 122 6.58 5.39 -18.90
N ALA A 123 5.52 5.48 -18.13
CA ALA A 123 4.20 5.02 -18.58
C ALA A 123 3.68 5.90 -19.72
N CYS A 124 3.91 7.21 -19.64
CA CYS A 124 3.57 8.13 -20.72
C CYS A 124 4.33 7.80 -22.01
N LEU A 125 5.59 7.43 -21.90
CA LEU A 125 6.41 7.03 -23.05
C LEU A 125 5.89 5.74 -23.69
N LEU A 126 5.42 4.80 -22.91
CA LEU A 126 4.82 3.56 -23.41
C LEU A 126 3.54 3.85 -24.21
N TYR A 127 2.69 4.71 -23.72
CA TYR A 127 1.49 5.12 -24.43
C TYR A 127 1.83 5.79 -25.75
N THR A 128 2.85 6.63 -25.76
CA THR A 128 3.30 7.33 -26.97
C THR A 128 3.82 6.33 -28.00
N SER A 129 4.53 5.29 -27.58
CA SER A 129 5.08 4.30 -28.50
C SER A 129 4.02 3.36 -29.06
N ASP A 130 2.93 3.16 -28.37
CA ASP A 130 1.82 2.31 -28.82
C ASP A 130 0.86 3.06 -29.76
N ALA A 131 0.95 4.36 -29.76
CA ALA A 131 0.15 5.18 -30.65
C ALA A 131 0.72 5.25 -32.06
#